data_81eb79e50a7ff00a5ade0bc4512ab089
#
_entry.id   81eb79e50a7ff00a5ade0bc4512ab089
#
_cell.length_a   1.000
_cell.length_b   1.000
_cell.length_c   1.000
_cell.angle_alpha   90.00
_cell.angle_beta   90.00
_cell.angle_gamma   90.00
#
_symmetry.space_group_name_H-M   'P 1'
#
loop_
_entity.id
_entity.type
_entity.pdbx_description
1 polymer ?
#
loop_
_entity_poly.entity_id
_entity_poly.type
_entity_poly.pdbx_seq_one_letter_code
_entity_poly.pdbx_strand_id
1 'polypeptide(L)'
;MILSCAALAYGGVSVFVVVFAIYPLALSMFKEADLPRRLMPATIACGTLTFAMTALPGTPQIQNLIPTDYYHTTAAAAPIMGLSAAIVMGVGGYWYLKWRENKVKMAGETYTEPEKEQEDDIGHPPHVLLSILPLLVVIFTLNVLQWDIVVALLSGIVLIMILSISKFKGFVSAMNSGASGSVLAIINTSAAVGFGTVVQNVPGFARLADGLLSIPGNPLISQAIAANVLAGATGSASGGLGIALEALGERYLQIAETTGPDPEAFHRAASIASGGLDALPHNGAILTLLIVTGMSHKESYADIAVVAVIIPIISIIPAIALASIGIY
;
A
#
# COMPACT_ATOMS: atom_id res chain seq x y z
N MET A 1 -2.31 15.87 6.29
CA MET A 1 -3.12 14.78 5.72
C MET A 1 -2.29 13.60 5.19
N ILE A 2 -1.31 13.78 4.28
CA ILE A 2 -0.47 12.68 3.76
C ILE A 2 0.13 11.85 4.90
N LEU A 3 0.75 12.52 5.89
CA LEU A 3 1.38 11.83 7.03
C LEU A 3 0.37 11.09 7.92
N SER A 4 -0.84 11.62 8.11
CA SER A 4 -1.89 10.92 8.87
C SER A 4 -2.34 9.65 8.17
N CYS A 5 -2.55 9.73 6.84
CA CYS A 5 -2.84 8.57 6.02
C CYS A 5 -1.71 7.54 6.06
N ALA A 6 -0.46 8.01 5.93
CA ALA A 6 0.72 7.14 5.94
C ALA A 6 0.93 6.45 7.30
N ALA A 7 0.68 7.15 8.41
CA ALA A 7 0.78 6.56 9.75
C ALA A 7 -0.20 5.39 9.95
N LEU A 8 -1.46 5.56 9.51
CA LEU A 8 -2.46 4.50 9.56
C LEU A 8 -2.08 3.33 8.64
N ALA A 9 -1.70 3.63 7.40
CA ALA A 9 -1.29 2.61 6.45
C ALA A 9 -0.04 1.86 6.92
N TYR A 10 0.97 2.55 7.44
CA TYR A 10 2.18 1.92 7.99
C TYR A 10 1.87 0.99 9.18
N GLY A 11 0.87 1.32 9.98
CA GLY A 11 0.36 0.46 11.06
C GLY A 11 -0.44 -0.76 10.58
N GLY A 12 -0.57 -1.00 9.27
CA GLY A 12 -1.27 -2.15 8.70
C GLY A 12 -2.76 -1.90 8.43
N VAL A 13 -3.26 -0.67 8.63
CA VAL A 13 -4.66 -0.36 8.34
C VAL A 13 -4.88 -0.36 6.83
N SER A 14 -5.84 -1.15 6.38
CA SER A 14 -6.21 -1.24 4.96
C SER A 14 -6.63 0.12 4.40
N VAL A 15 -6.24 0.41 3.16
CA VAL A 15 -6.65 1.62 2.44
C VAL A 15 -8.16 1.84 2.45
N PHE A 16 -8.96 0.79 2.33
CA PHE A 16 -10.41 0.87 2.39
C PHE A 16 -10.89 1.49 3.72
N VAL A 17 -10.29 1.09 4.84
CA VAL A 17 -10.63 1.64 6.16
C VAL A 17 -10.08 3.05 6.33
N VAL A 18 -8.84 3.29 5.90
CA VAL A 18 -8.21 4.63 6.02
C VAL A 18 -9.03 5.68 5.28
N VAL A 19 -9.53 5.37 4.08
CA VAL A 19 -10.33 6.33 3.30
C VAL A 19 -11.56 6.79 4.07
N PHE A 20 -12.34 5.87 4.65
CA PHE A 20 -13.51 6.23 5.45
C PHE A 20 -13.13 7.00 6.72
N ALA A 21 -12.08 6.58 7.43
CA ALA A 21 -11.66 7.21 8.68
C ALA A 21 -11.11 8.63 8.48
N ILE A 22 -10.40 8.85 7.37
CA ILE A 22 -9.73 10.15 7.09
C ILE A 22 -10.66 11.13 6.38
N TYR A 23 -11.71 10.67 5.71
CA TYR A 23 -12.56 11.53 4.89
C TYR A 23 -13.14 12.75 5.63
N PRO A 24 -13.74 12.62 6.84
CA PRO A 24 -14.24 13.79 7.58
C PRO A 24 -13.14 14.79 7.93
N LEU A 25 -11.98 14.30 8.35
CA LEU A 25 -10.80 15.13 8.62
C LEU A 25 -10.30 15.81 7.35
N ALA A 26 -10.27 15.08 6.24
CA ALA A 26 -9.86 15.60 4.94
C ALA A 26 -10.77 16.73 4.47
N LEU A 27 -12.09 16.59 4.63
CA LEU A 27 -13.06 17.65 4.33
C LEU A 27 -12.75 18.92 5.12
N SER A 28 -12.60 18.81 6.44
CA SER A 28 -12.29 19.96 7.31
C SER A 28 -10.97 20.64 6.92
N MET A 29 -9.91 19.87 6.67
CA MET A 29 -8.61 20.40 6.26
C MET A 29 -8.65 21.09 4.90
N PHE A 30 -9.37 20.51 3.93
CA PHE A 30 -9.50 21.08 2.58
C PHE A 30 -10.35 22.36 2.60
N LYS A 31 -11.41 22.39 3.42
CA LYS A 31 -12.24 23.57 3.64
C LYS A 31 -11.43 24.71 4.27
N GLU A 32 -10.68 24.44 5.33
CA GLU A 32 -9.84 25.45 6.01
C GLU A 32 -8.73 25.99 5.10
N ALA A 33 -8.14 25.13 4.27
CA ALA A 33 -7.09 25.51 3.31
C ALA A 33 -7.61 26.12 2.00
N ASP A 34 -8.94 26.19 1.83
CA ASP A 34 -9.65 26.59 0.60
C ASP A 34 -9.12 25.87 -0.64
N LEU A 35 -9.04 24.55 -0.58
CA LEU A 35 -8.54 23.70 -1.65
C LEU A 35 -9.66 22.94 -2.35
N PRO A 36 -9.66 22.85 -3.69
CA PRO A 36 -10.67 22.11 -4.43
C PRO A 36 -10.60 20.62 -4.09
N ARG A 37 -11.76 20.01 -3.78
CA ARG A 37 -11.88 18.61 -3.33
C ARG A 37 -11.29 17.61 -4.32
N ARG A 38 -11.19 17.94 -5.62
CA ARG A 38 -10.61 17.05 -6.61
C ARG A 38 -9.15 16.62 -6.34
N LEU A 39 -8.40 17.36 -5.51
CA LEU A 39 -7.06 17.00 -5.07
C LEU A 39 -7.06 16.06 -3.86
N MET A 40 -8.18 15.91 -3.17
CA MET A 40 -8.29 15.10 -1.96
C MET A 40 -7.98 13.61 -2.21
N PRO A 41 -8.54 12.96 -3.26
CA PRO A 41 -8.23 11.56 -3.54
C PRO A 41 -6.73 11.32 -3.76
N ALA A 42 -6.06 12.16 -4.53
CA ALA A 42 -4.62 12.03 -4.76
C ALA A 42 -3.80 12.24 -3.48
N THR A 43 -4.25 13.12 -2.58
CA THR A 43 -3.57 13.37 -1.30
C THR A 43 -3.72 12.18 -0.35
N ILE A 44 -4.89 11.54 -0.30
CA ILE A 44 -5.12 10.31 0.47
C ILE A 44 -4.31 9.16 -0.14
N ALA A 45 -4.38 8.98 -1.47
CA ALA A 45 -3.65 7.94 -2.19
C ALA A 45 -2.13 8.04 -1.96
N CYS A 46 -1.57 9.25 -1.96
CA CYS A 46 -0.16 9.49 -1.68
C CYS A 46 0.29 8.95 -0.31
N GLY A 47 -0.56 9.05 0.71
CA GLY A 47 -0.26 8.51 2.04
C GLY A 47 -0.53 7.01 2.17
N THR A 48 -1.55 6.48 1.48
CA THR A 48 -2.06 5.13 1.72
C THR A 48 -1.57 4.09 0.73
N LEU A 49 -1.43 4.45 -0.56
CA LEU A 49 -1.17 3.51 -1.66
C LEU A 49 0.30 3.53 -2.14
N THR A 50 1.18 4.28 -1.48
CA THR A 50 2.55 4.46 -1.93
C THR A 50 3.56 3.98 -0.88
N PHE A 51 4.43 4.84 -0.42
CA PHE A 51 5.57 4.50 0.44
C PHE A 51 5.20 3.74 1.71
N ALA A 52 4.09 4.05 2.34
CA ALA A 52 3.67 3.39 3.58
C ALA A 52 3.15 1.97 3.35
N MET A 53 2.62 1.68 2.14
CA MET A 53 2.07 0.38 1.79
C MET A 53 3.15 -0.58 1.29
N THR A 54 4.09 -0.10 0.46
CA THR A 54 4.96 -0.98 -0.33
C THR A 54 6.46 -0.77 -0.11
N ALA A 55 6.88 0.41 0.36
CA ALA A 55 8.30 0.74 0.39
C ALA A 55 8.92 0.74 1.79
N LEU A 56 8.22 1.27 2.81
CA LEU A 56 8.77 1.33 4.16
C LEU A 56 8.97 -0.07 4.75
N PRO A 57 10.18 -0.36 5.28
CA PRO A 57 10.44 -1.62 5.94
C PRO A 57 9.66 -1.72 7.26
N GLY A 58 9.36 -2.95 7.68
CA GLY A 58 8.73 -3.23 8.98
C GLY A 58 7.22 -3.01 9.03
N THR A 59 6.57 -2.57 7.96
CA THR A 59 5.12 -2.44 7.92
C THR A 59 4.44 -3.82 7.86
N PRO A 60 3.35 -4.04 8.62
CA PRO A 60 2.53 -5.26 8.51
C PRO A 60 1.57 -5.24 7.32
N GLN A 61 1.82 -4.42 6.31
CA GLN A 61 1.06 -4.43 5.08
C GLN A 61 1.29 -5.72 4.30
N ILE A 62 0.22 -6.26 3.72
CA ILE A 62 0.25 -7.56 3.02
C ILE A 62 1.27 -7.59 1.88
N GLN A 63 1.52 -6.48 1.21
CA GLN A 63 2.52 -6.35 0.14
C GLN A 63 3.95 -6.53 0.66
N ASN A 64 4.19 -6.22 1.92
CA ASN A 64 5.47 -6.43 2.59
C ASN A 64 5.57 -7.81 3.25
N LEU A 65 4.44 -8.48 3.48
CA LEU A 65 4.42 -9.80 4.14
C LEU A 65 4.42 -10.95 3.14
N ILE A 66 3.74 -10.85 1.99
CA ILE A 66 3.72 -11.91 0.97
C ILE A 66 5.14 -12.37 0.60
N PRO A 67 6.12 -11.50 0.32
CA PRO A 67 7.46 -11.95 -0.06
C PRO A 67 8.22 -12.69 1.04
N THR A 68 7.83 -12.56 2.32
CA THR A 68 8.54 -13.23 3.44
C THR A 68 8.54 -14.74 3.29
N ASP A 69 7.41 -15.30 2.84
CA ASP A 69 7.24 -16.75 2.70
C ASP A 69 8.05 -17.31 1.52
N TYR A 70 8.18 -16.52 0.44
CA TYR A 70 8.90 -16.94 -0.77
C TYR A 70 10.41 -16.78 -0.68
N TYR A 71 10.88 -15.77 0.04
CA TYR A 71 12.31 -15.43 0.13
C TYR A 71 12.91 -15.71 1.51
N HIS A 72 12.13 -16.29 2.45
CA HIS A 72 12.55 -16.62 3.80
C HIS A 72 13.17 -15.43 4.54
N THR A 73 12.56 -14.28 4.39
CA THR A 73 13.01 -12.98 4.90
C THR A 73 12.05 -12.43 5.96
N THR A 74 12.30 -11.24 6.46
CA THR A 74 11.43 -10.57 7.43
C THR A 74 10.76 -9.33 6.83
N ALA A 75 9.73 -8.82 7.49
CA ALA A 75 9.09 -7.56 7.10
C ALA A 75 10.07 -6.36 7.01
N ALA A 76 11.22 -6.44 7.69
CA ALA A 76 12.26 -5.41 7.68
C ALA A 76 13.29 -5.57 6.55
N ALA A 77 13.16 -6.57 5.69
CA ALA A 77 14.12 -6.90 4.62
C ALA A 77 14.53 -5.67 3.79
N ALA A 78 15.81 -5.62 3.43
CA ALA A 78 16.45 -4.58 2.60
C ALA A 78 15.99 -3.13 2.94
N PRO A 79 16.27 -2.66 4.16
CA PRO A 79 15.70 -1.41 4.65
C PRO A 79 16.18 -0.17 3.87
N ILE A 80 17.41 -0.16 3.38
CA ILE A 80 17.96 1.00 2.66
C ILE A 80 17.28 1.13 1.29
N MET A 81 17.06 0.02 0.59
CA MET A 81 16.27 0.01 -0.64
C MET A 81 14.87 0.57 -0.40
N GLY A 82 14.20 0.08 0.64
CA GLY A 82 12.86 0.53 1.02
C GLY A 82 12.80 2.02 1.34
N LEU A 83 13.75 2.52 2.14
CA LEU A 83 13.82 3.94 2.49
C LEU A 83 14.12 4.81 1.27
N SER A 84 14.98 4.37 0.35
CA SER A 84 15.27 5.13 -0.88
C SER A 84 14.03 5.32 -1.73
N ALA A 85 13.26 4.25 -1.93
CA ALA A 85 11.99 4.30 -2.66
C ALA A 85 10.94 5.15 -1.91
N ALA A 86 10.85 5.00 -0.58
CA ALA A 86 9.93 5.76 0.26
C ALA A 86 10.19 7.27 0.19
N ILE A 87 11.47 7.68 0.16
CA ILE A 87 11.85 9.08 -0.02
C ILE A 87 11.37 9.60 -1.38
N VAL A 88 11.61 8.85 -2.46
CA VAL A 88 11.15 9.26 -3.80
C VAL A 88 9.63 9.37 -3.84
N MET A 89 8.91 8.39 -3.31
CA MET A 89 7.45 8.40 -3.28
C MET A 89 6.90 9.53 -2.39
N GLY A 90 7.40 9.66 -1.16
CA GLY A 90 6.91 10.64 -0.19
C GLY A 90 7.24 12.07 -0.58
N VAL A 91 8.50 12.35 -0.91
CA VAL A 91 8.96 13.69 -1.29
C VAL A 91 8.43 14.06 -2.68
N GLY A 92 8.52 13.14 -3.64
CA GLY A 92 8.01 13.37 -5.00
C GLY A 92 6.50 13.59 -5.02
N GLY A 93 5.74 12.77 -4.28
CA GLY A 93 4.29 12.93 -4.14
C GLY A 93 3.91 14.25 -3.45
N TYR A 94 4.61 14.62 -2.37
CA TYR A 94 4.40 15.90 -1.69
C TYR A 94 4.69 17.10 -2.61
N TRP A 95 5.83 17.10 -3.30
CA TRP A 95 6.18 18.20 -4.20
C TRP A 95 5.22 18.32 -5.39
N TYR A 96 4.82 17.20 -5.97
CA TYR A 96 3.81 17.21 -7.01
C TYR A 96 2.49 17.80 -6.51
N LEU A 97 1.97 17.34 -5.37
CA LEU A 97 0.72 17.85 -4.80
C LEU A 97 0.84 19.33 -4.41
N LYS A 98 1.98 19.77 -3.89
CA LYS A 98 2.24 21.19 -3.59
C LYS A 98 2.27 22.06 -4.84
N TRP A 99 2.86 21.56 -5.91
CA TRP A 99 2.82 22.22 -7.21
C TRP A 99 1.39 22.30 -7.75
N ARG A 100 0.61 21.22 -7.63
CA ARG A 100 -0.81 21.21 -8.01
C ARG A 100 -1.65 22.17 -7.19
N GLU A 101 -1.46 22.23 -5.88
CA GLU A 101 -2.08 23.21 -5.00
C GLU A 101 -1.86 24.64 -5.50
N ASN A 102 -0.62 25.00 -5.79
CA ASN A 102 -0.30 26.32 -6.31
C ASN A 102 -1.00 26.61 -7.67
N LYS A 103 -1.02 25.60 -8.55
CA LYS A 103 -1.65 25.71 -9.87
C LYS A 103 -3.15 25.94 -9.79
N VAL A 104 -3.86 25.20 -8.91
CA VAL A 104 -5.31 25.37 -8.74
C VAL A 104 -5.64 26.70 -8.06
N LYS A 105 -4.85 27.16 -7.10
CA LYS A 105 -5.01 28.48 -6.48
C LYS A 105 -4.82 29.62 -7.50
N MET A 106 -3.83 29.52 -8.38
CA MET A 106 -3.64 30.50 -9.47
C MET A 106 -4.78 30.48 -10.49
N ALA A 107 -5.45 29.34 -10.66
CA ALA A 107 -6.64 29.23 -11.52
C ALA A 107 -7.91 29.73 -10.83
N GLY A 108 -7.85 30.17 -9.57
CA GLY A 108 -9.00 30.66 -8.81
C GLY A 108 -9.97 29.55 -8.37
N GLU A 109 -9.51 28.29 -8.37
CA GLU A 109 -10.32 27.18 -7.87
C GLU A 109 -10.35 27.20 -6.33
N THR A 110 -11.53 27.06 -5.76
CA THR A 110 -11.81 27.12 -4.33
C THR A 110 -12.45 25.81 -3.86
N TYR A 111 -12.60 25.67 -2.56
CA TYR A 111 -13.32 24.55 -1.95
C TYR A 111 -14.81 24.61 -2.33
N THR A 112 -15.39 23.45 -2.59
CA THR A 112 -16.84 23.28 -2.83
C THR A 112 -17.40 22.25 -1.85
N GLU A 113 -18.52 22.57 -1.19
CA GLU A 113 -19.19 21.63 -0.29
C GLU A 113 -19.65 20.36 -1.03
N PRO A 114 -19.60 19.20 -0.40
CA PRO A 114 -20.21 17.98 -0.93
C PRO A 114 -21.73 18.12 -1.03
N GLU A 115 -22.35 17.53 -2.04
CA GLU A 115 -23.83 17.58 -2.22
C GLU A 115 -24.60 16.87 -1.09
N LYS A 116 -23.95 15.96 -0.37
CA LYS A 116 -24.49 15.28 0.83
C LYS A 116 -23.42 15.35 1.92
N GLU A 117 -23.68 16.10 2.97
CA GLU A 117 -22.94 15.95 4.21
C GLU A 117 -23.32 14.60 4.82
N GLN A 118 -22.37 13.68 4.94
CA GLN A 118 -22.48 12.61 5.92
C GLN A 118 -22.20 13.27 7.28
N GLU A 119 -23.25 13.68 7.98
CA GLU A 119 -23.20 13.99 9.42
C GLU A 119 -22.93 12.69 10.18
N ASP A 120 -21.73 12.17 10.10
CA ASP A 120 -21.26 11.23 11.10
C ASP A 120 -20.98 12.06 12.37
N ASP A 121 -21.85 11.88 13.36
CA ASP A 121 -21.63 12.41 14.72
C ASP A 121 -20.33 11.79 15.27
N ILE A 122 -19.21 12.41 14.92
CA ILE A 122 -17.91 12.05 15.45
C ILE A 122 -17.90 12.58 16.88
N GLY A 123 -18.41 11.79 17.82
CA GLY A 123 -18.30 12.05 19.24
C GLY A 123 -16.86 12.44 19.60
N HIS A 124 -16.61 12.86 20.82
CA HIS A 124 -15.28 13.33 21.25
C HIS A 124 -14.17 12.37 20.79
N PRO A 125 -13.25 12.80 19.89
CA PRO A 125 -12.19 11.95 19.42
C PRO A 125 -11.27 11.57 20.58
N PRO A 126 -10.74 10.34 20.62
CA PRO A 126 -9.77 9.94 21.62
C PRO A 126 -8.49 10.75 21.46
N HIS A 127 -7.70 10.85 22.56
CA HIS A 127 -6.42 11.54 22.52
C HIS A 127 -5.49 10.89 21.48
N VAL A 128 -4.82 11.70 20.66
CA VAL A 128 -3.99 11.24 19.52
C VAL A 128 -2.97 10.17 19.95
N LEU A 129 -2.31 10.35 21.10
CA LEU A 129 -1.34 9.36 21.61
C LEU A 129 -1.97 7.99 21.88
N LEU A 130 -3.20 7.96 22.41
CA LEU A 130 -3.92 6.71 22.68
C LEU A 130 -4.34 6.02 21.36
N SER A 131 -4.59 6.79 20.31
CA SER A 131 -4.97 6.26 18.99
C SER A 131 -3.76 5.65 18.25
N ILE A 132 -2.57 6.18 18.45
CA ILE A 132 -1.34 5.71 17.79
C ILE A 132 -0.73 4.51 18.55
N LEU A 133 -0.91 4.42 19.87
CA LEU A 133 -0.27 3.39 20.69
C LEU A 133 -0.48 1.94 20.21
N PRO A 134 -1.69 1.51 19.81
CA PRO A 134 -1.89 0.15 19.28
C PRO A 134 -1.05 -0.14 18.03
N LEU A 135 -0.92 0.83 17.13
CA LEU A 135 -0.10 0.70 15.92
C LEU A 135 1.38 0.55 16.26
N LEU A 136 1.88 1.33 17.23
CA LEU A 136 3.25 1.23 17.71
C LEU A 136 3.52 -0.13 18.35
N VAL A 137 2.56 -0.68 19.11
CA VAL A 137 2.69 -2.01 19.72
C VAL A 137 2.77 -3.10 18.64
N VAL A 138 1.94 -3.06 17.61
CA VAL A 138 2.02 -4.02 16.49
C VAL A 138 3.38 -3.94 15.81
N ILE A 139 3.85 -2.74 15.48
CA ILE A 139 5.15 -2.54 14.82
C ILE A 139 6.28 -3.05 15.70
N PHE A 140 6.25 -2.75 16.99
CA PHE A 140 7.28 -3.17 17.95
C PHE A 140 7.29 -4.69 18.14
N THR A 141 6.12 -5.30 18.34
CA THR A 141 6.03 -6.76 18.54
C THR A 141 6.45 -7.53 17.29
N LEU A 142 6.08 -7.04 16.10
CA LEU A 142 6.46 -7.66 14.83
C LEU A 142 7.97 -7.52 14.55
N ASN A 143 8.54 -6.32 14.69
CA ASN A 143 9.89 -6.05 14.19
C ASN A 143 10.98 -6.19 15.26
N VAL A 144 10.70 -5.92 16.54
CA VAL A 144 11.67 -6.00 17.63
C VAL A 144 11.57 -7.33 18.36
N LEU A 145 10.35 -7.75 18.70
CA LEU A 145 10.13 -9.03 19.38
C LEU A 145 10.05 -10.20 18.40
N GLN A 146 9.98 -9.96 17.11
CA GLN A 146 9.89 -10.98 16.05
C GLN A 146 8.72 -11.96 16.30
N TRP A 147 7.60 -11.43 16.81
CA TRP A 147 6.41 -12.24 17.00
C TRP A 147 5.77 -12.62 15.67
N ASP A 148 5.09 -13.77 15.65
CA ASP A 148 4.20 -14.12 14.55
C ASP A 148 3.21 -12.98 14.26
N ILE A 149 2.93 -12.73 12.98
CA ILE A 149 2.09 -11.59 12.55
C ILE A 149 0.69 -11.63 13.17
N VAL A 150 0.09 -12.81 13.33
CA VAL A 150 -1.23 -12.96 13.94
C VAL A 150 -1.18 -12.53 15.40
N VAL A 151 -0.15 -12.94 16.13
CA VAL A 151 0.04 -12.59 17.55
C VAL A 151 0.31 -11.10 17.70
N ALA A 152 1.13 -10.51 16.81
CA ALA A 152 1.40 -9.08 16.80
C ALA A 152 0.13 -8.26 16.56
N LEU A 153 -0.69 -8.63 15.57
CA LEU A 153 -1.96 -7.96 15.30
C LEU A 153 -2.97 -8.11 16.44
N LEU A 154 -3.08 -9.33 17.02
CA LEU A 154 -3.94 -9.57 18.20
C LEU A 154 -3.53 -8.72 19.39
N SER A 155 -2.23 -8.49 19.62
CA SER A 155 -1.76 -7.61 20.69
C SER A 155 -2.27 -6.17 20.52
N GLY A 156 -2.28 -5.66 19.29
CA GLY A 156 -2.86 -4.35 18.96
C GLY A 156 -4.36 -4.30 19.21
N ILE A 157 -5.10 -5.34 18.79
CA ILE A 157 -6.56 -5.44 19.01
C ILE A 157 -6.87 -5.46 20.51
N VAL A 158 -6.18 -6.29 21.28
CA VAL A 158 -6.37 -6.37 22.75
C VAL A 158 -6.10 -5.02 23.40
N LEU A 159 -5.04 -4.32 22.98
CA LEU A 159 -4.73 -3.01 23.50
C LEU A 159 -5.83 -1.98 23.17
N ILE A 160 -6.36 -1.98 21.95
CA ILE A 160 -7.50 -1.11 21.58
C ILE A 160 -8.71 -1.40 22.47
N MET A 161 -9.02 -2.68 22.73
CA MET A 161 -10.12 -3.06 23.61
C MET A 161 -9.92 -2.55 25.04
N ILE A 162 -8.69 -2.66 25.57
CA ILE A 162 -8.35 -2.13 26.91
C ILE A 162 -8.50 -0.61 26.97
N LEU A 163 -7.92 0.11 26.00
CA LEU A 163 -7.99 1.58 25.93
C LEU A 163 -9.40 2.11 25.71
N SER A 164 -10.26 1.32 25.06
CA SER A 164 -11.64 1.67 24.74
C SER A 164 -12.68 0.93 25.60
N ILE A 165 -12.31 0.47 26.79
CA ILE A 165 -13.17 -0.36 27.64
C ILE A 165 -14.51 0.31 27.96
N SER A 166 -14.57 1.63 28.01
CA SER A 166 -15.82 2.38 28.17
C SER A 166 -16.83 2.16 27.03
N LYS A 167 -16.35 1.72 25.85
CA LYS A 167 -17.15 1.45 24.66
C LYS A 167 -17.36 -0.07 24.44
N PHE A 168 -17.21 -0.91 25.47
CA PHE A 168 -17.23 -2.37 25.37
C PHE A 168 -18.49 -2.94 24.68
N LYS A 169 -19.64 -2.23 24.79
CA LYS A 169 -20.88 -2.62 24.12
C LYS A 169 -20.77 -2.64 22.58
N GLY A 170 -19.82 -1.85 22.03
CA GLY A 170 -19.56 -1.82 20.59
C GLY A 170 -18.55 -2.87 20.11
N PHE A 171 -17.87 -3.60 21.00
CA PHE A 171 -16.79 -4.51 20.60
C PHE A 171 -17.27 -5.64 19.70
N VAL A 172 -18.41 -6.26 20.03
CA VAL A 172 -18.97 -7.35 19.22
C VAL A 172 -19.32 -6.85 17.81
N SER A 173 -19.92 -5.67 17.71
CA SER A 173 -20.23 -5.07 16.40
C SER A 173 -18.97 -4.76 15.60
N ALA A 174 -17.96 -4.17 16.24
CA ALA A 174 -16.66 -3.87 15.60
C ALA A 174 -15.95 -5.14 15.13
N MET A 175 -15.93 -6.20 15.97
CA MET A 175 -15.33 -7.49 15.61
C MET A 175 -16.09 -8.15 14.45
N ASN A 176 -17.43 -8.12 14.45
CA ASN A 176 -18.23 -8.67 13.36
C ASN A 176 -17.98 -7.91 12.04
N SER A 177 -17.88 -6.59 12.10
CA SER A 177 -17.54 -5.78 10.93
C SER A 177 -16.14 -6.09 10.41
N GLY A 178 -15.15 -6.22 11.30
CA GLY A 178 -13.80 -6.64 10.95
C GLY A 178 -13.76 -8.05 10.35
N ALA A 179 -14.48 -9.01 10.95
CA ALA A 179 -14.57 -10.37 10.43
C ALA A 179 -15.24 -10.40 9.04
N SER A 180 -16.32 -9.65 8.84
CA SER A 180 -16.96 -9.53 7.53
C SER A 180 -16.03 -8.91 6.47
N GLY A 181 -15.25 -7.89 6.84
CA GLY A 181 -14.23 -7.31 5.96
C GLY A 181 -13.10 -8.29 5.62
N SER A 182 -12.69 -9.14 6.57
CA SER A 182 -11.65 -10.15 6.36
C SER A 182 -12.08 -11.23 5.35
N VAL A 183 -13.36 -11.58 5.28
CA VAL A 183 -13.87 -12.56 4.31
C VAL A 183 -13.59 -12.10 2.87
N LEU A 184 -13.82 -10.82 2.57
CA LEU A 184 -13.55 -10.26 1.24
C LEU A 184 -12.04 -10.31 0.93
N ALA A 185 -11.19 -9.97 1.90
CA ALA A 185 -9.75 -10.04 1.75
C ALA A 185 -9.26 -11.48 1.50
N ILE A 186 -9.79 -12.46 2.26
CA ILE A 186 -9.47 -13.89 2.10
C ILE A 186 -9.90 -14.38 0.70
N ILE A 187 -11.13 -14.08 0.28
CA ILE A 187 -11.64 -14.49 -1.03
C ILE A 187 -10.80 -13.90 -2.15
N ASN A 188 -10.48 -12.60 -2.09
CA ASN A 188 -9.66 -11.94 -3.10
C ASN A 188 -8.25 -12.53 -3.18
N THR A 189 -7.61 -12.77 -2.03
CA THR A 189 -6.28 -13.39 -1.97
C THR A 189 -6.31 -14.83 -2.48
N SER A 190 -7.27 -15.62 -2.04
CA SER A 190 -7.43 -17.02 -2.50
C SER A 190 -7.73 -17.10 -4.00
N ALA A 191 -8.58 -16.21 -4.51
CA ALA A 191 -8.87 -16.13 -5.94
C ALA A 191 -7.61 -15.73 -6.74
N ALA A 192 -6.79 -14.80 -6.23
CA ALA A 192 -5.54 -14.42 -6.87
C ALA A 192 -4.53 -15.58 -6.91
N VAL A 193 -4.33 -16.29 -5.80
CA VAL A 193 -3.48 -17.49 -5.75
C VAL A 193 -4.01 -18.59 -6.66
N GLY A 194 -5.33 -18.88 -6.60
CA GLY A 194 -5.94 -19.86 -7.50
C GLY A 194 -5.81 -19.49 -8.98
N PHE A 195 -5.98 -18.22 -9.33
CA PHE A 195 -5.73 -17.72 -10.67
C PHE A 195 -4.26 -17.87 -11.07
N GLY A 196 -3.32 -17.54 -10.17
CA GLY A 196 -1.89 -17.74 -10.38
C GLY A 196 -1.54 -19.20 -10.71
N THR A 197 -2.11 -20.16 -9.97
CA THR A 197 -1.96 -21.59 -10.23
C THR A 197 -2.52 -22.00 -11.61
N VAL A 198 -3.68 -21.48 -12.01
CA VAL A 198 -4.23 -21.73 -13.36
C VAL A 198 -3.31 -21.13 -14.42
N VAL A 199 -2.82 -19.91 -14.25
CA VAL A 199 -1.92 -19.23 -15.19
C VAL A 199 -0.63 -20.02 -15.38
N GLN A 200 -0.04 -20.57 -14.32
CA GLN A 200 1.16 -21.42 -14.41
C GLN A 200 0.97 -22.64 -15.32
N ASN A 201 -0.23 -23.19 -15.37
CA ASN A 201 -0.55 -24.39 -16.16
C ASN A 201 -0.96 -24.07 -17.61
N VAL A 202 -1.05 -22.80 -18.00
CA VAL A 202 -1.34 -22.41 -19.38
C VAL A 202 -0.07 -22.52 -20.22
N PRO A 203 -0.10 -23.17 -21.42
CA PRO A 203 1.10 -23.36 -22.27
C PRO A 203 1.84 -22.07 -22.65
N GLY A 204 1.14 -20.93 -22.67
CA GLY A 204 1.74 -19.61 -22.91
C GLY A 204 2.54 -19.06 -21.74
N PHE A 205 2.29 -19.56 -20.52
CA PHE A 205 2.95 -19.06 -19.32
C PHE A 205 4.46 -19.34 -19.33
N ALA A 206 4.88 -20.52 -19.75
CA ALA A 206 6.30 -20.86 -19.86
C ALA A 206 7.06 -19.84 -20.74
N ARG A 207 6.46 -19.44 -21.86
CA ARG A 207 7.05 -18.41 -22.74
C ARG A 207 7.11 -17.03 -22.09
N LEU A 208 6.08 -16.66 -21.34
CA LEU A 208 6.07 -15.40 -20.56
C LEU A 208 7.16 -15.43 -19.49
N ALA A 209 7.24 -16.52 -18.73
CA ALA A 209 8.25 -16.70 -17.69
C ALA A 209 9.67 -16.66 -18.27
N ASP A 210 9.92 -17.41 -19.34
CA ASP A 210 11.21 -17.41 -20.04
C ASP A 210 11.53 -15.99 -20.59
N GLY A 211 10.54 -15.30 -21.12
CA GLY A 211 10.68 -13.90 -21.58
C GLY A 211 11.07 -12.95 -20.45
N LEU A 212 10.44 -13.05 -19.29
CA LEU A 212 10.76 -12.22 -18.12
C LEU A 212 12.15 -12.55 -17.56
N LEU A 213 12.47 -13.84 -17.43
CA LEU A 213 13.77 -14.29 -16.91
C LEU A 213 14.93 -14.05 -17.90
N SER A 214 14.64 -13.92 -19.20
CA SER A 214 15.63 -13.59 -20.23
C SER A 214 15.93 -12.11 -20.35
N ILE A 215 15.23 -11.23 -19.61
CA ILE A 215 15.55 -9.79 -19.58
C ILE A 215 17.00 -9.63 -19.13
N PRO A 216 17.88 -9.09 -19.99
CA PRO A 216 19.30 -9.00 -19.68
C PRO A 216 19.54 -8.00 -18.55
N GLY A 217 20.56 -8.26 -17.73
CA GLY A 217 20.97 -7.39 -16.64
C GLY A 217 20.59 -7.90 -15.27
N ASN A 218 20.29 -7.00 -14.35
CA ASN A 218 19.95 -7.35 -12.98
C ASN A 218 18.58 -8.05 -12.89
N PRO A 219 18.48 -9.27 -12.30
CA PRO A 219 17.23 -10.03 -12.21
C PRO A 219 16.13 -9.32 -11.39
N LEU A 220 16.50 -8.38 -10.52
CA LEU A 220 15.53 -7.51 -9.81
C LEU A 220 14.68 -6.68 -10.80
N ILE A 221 15.21 -6.33 -11.98
CA ILE A 221 14.45 -5.60 -13.00
C ILE A 221 13.35 -6.48 -13.57
N SER A 222 13.67 -7.73 -13.91
CA SER A 222 12.66 -8.65 -14.46
C SER A 222 11.57 -8.95 -13.44
N GLN A 223 11.93 -9.14 -12.18
CA GLN A 223 10.97 -9.32 -11.10
C GLN A 223 10.08 -8.09 -10.89
N ALA A 224 10.67 -6.90 -10.90
CA ALA A 224 9.92 -5.66 -10.76
C ALA A 224 8.92 -5.46 -11.90
N ILE A 225 9.30 -5.78 -13.13
CA ILE A 225 8.40 -5.74 -14.29
C ILE A 225 7.26 -6.76 -14.11
N ALA A 226 7.57 -8.00 -13.72
CA ALA A 226 6.57 -9.04 -13.49
C ALA A 226 5.54 -8.61 -12.43
N ALA A 227 6.00 -8.16 -11.27
CA ALA A 227 5.13 -7.71 -10.18
C ALA A 227 4.26 -6.51 -10.60
N ASN A 228 4.84 -5.50 -11.26
CA ASN A 228 4.09 -4.35 -11.75
C ASN A 228 3.02 -4.71 -12.78
N VAL A 229 3.39 -5.50 -13.81
CA VAL A 229 2.46 -5.88 -14.87
C VAL A 229 1.29 -6.70 -14.33
N LEU A 230 1.57 -7.65 -13.43
CA LEU A 230 0.53 -8.49 -12.85
C LEU A 230 -0.34 -7.71 -11.85
N ALA A 231 0.23 -6.78 -11.07
CA ALA A 231 -0.53 -5.88 -10.23
C ALA A 231 -1.45 -4.98 -11.08
N GLY A 232 -0.95 -4.47 -12.19
CA GLY A 232 -1.75 -3.70 -13.14
C GLY A 232 -2.86 -4.50 -13.80
N ALA A 233 -2.58 -5.70 -14.24
CA ALA A 233 -3.58 -6.57 -14.88
C ALA A 233 -4.71 -6.97 -13.93
N THR A 234 -4.40 -7.19 -12.65
CA THR A 234 -5.38 -7.59 -11.62
C THR A 234 -6.06 -6.39 -10.96
N GLY A 235 -5.52 -5.17 -11.08
CA GLY A 235 -5.95 -4.00 -10.33
C GLY A 235 -5.78 -4.18 -8.82
N SER A 236 -4.75 -4.92 -8.39
CA SER A 236 -4.49 -5.24 -6.99
C SER A 236 -3.00 -5.46 -6.74
N ALA A 237 -2.40 -4.66 -5.86
CA ALA A 237 -1.00 -4.82 -5.47
C ALA A 237 -0.73 -6.22 -4.89
N SER A 238 -1.52 -6.65 -3.90
CA SER A 238 -1.34 -7.95 -3.26
C SER A 238 -1.69 -9.12 -4.18
N GLY A 239 -2.77 -8.98 -4.97
CA GLY A 239 -3.18 -10.00 -5.93
C GLY A 239 -2.12 -10.24 -7.01
N GLY A 240 -1.66 -9.16 -7.65
CA GLY A 240 -0.62 -9.26 -8.68
C GLY A 240 0.72 -9.73 -8.13
N LEU A 241 1.10 -9.27 -6.94
CA LEU A 241 2.30 -9.73 -6.26
C LEU A 241 2.24 -11.23 -5.94
N GLY A 242 1.11 -11.70 -5.38
CA GLY A 242 0.90 -13.11 -5.08
C GLY A 242 1.03 -13.97 -6.34
N ILE A 243 0.39 -13.57 -7.44
CA ILE A 243 0.50 -14.28 -8.73
C ILE A 243 1.96 -14.29 -9.21
N ALA A 244 2.66 -13.16 -9.17
CA ALA A 244 4.04 -13.06 -9.61
C ALA A 244 4.97 -13.98 -8.82
N LEU A 245 4.83 -14.00 -7.50
CA LEU A 245 5.69 -14.81 -6.63
C LEU A 245 5.32 -16.29 -6.65
N GLU A 246 4.03 -16.62 -6.71
CA GLU A 246 3.60 -18.01 -6.90
C GLU A 246 4.16 -18.59 -8.19
N ALA A 247 4.19 -17.80 -9.24
CA ALA A 247 4.63 -18.23 -10.56
C ALA A 247 6.15 -18.27 -10.73
N LEU A 248 6.86 -17.30 -10.17
CA LEU A 248 8.27 -17.06 -10.47
C LEU A 248 9.15 -16.97 -9.20
N GLY A 249 8.57 -16.94 -8.00
CA GLY A 249 9.27 -16.70 -6.75
C GLY A 249 10.39 -17.69 -6.47
N GLU A 250 10.13 -19.00 -6.68
CA GLU A 250 11.14 -20.05 -6.50
C GLU A 250 12.34 -19.87 -7.45
N ARG A 251 12.07 -19.49 -8.70
CA ARG A 251 13.15 -19.24 -9.69
C ARG A 251 14.00 -18.03 -9.31
N TYR A 252 13.37 -16.95 -8.80
CA TYR A 252 14.11 -15.78 -8.33
C TYR A 252 14.89 -16.09 -7.06
N LEU A 253 14.36 -16.92 -6.15
CA LEU A 253 15.08 -17.39 -4.97
C LEU A 253 16.32 -18.18 -5.38
N GLN A 254 16.22 -19.12 -6.31
CA GLN A 254 17.37 -19.87 -6.85
C GLN A 254 18.43 -18.97 -7.48
N ILE A 255 18.03 -17.90 -8.18
CA ILE A 255 18.94 -16.89 -8.72
C ILE A 255 19.64 -16.15 -7.58
N ALA A 256 18.89 -15.74 -6.54
CA ALA A 256 19.43 -15.07 -5.38
C ALA A 256 20.50 -15.92 -4.69
N GLU A 257 20.23 -17.19 -4.47
CA GLU A 257 21.13 -18.12 -3.77
C GLU A 257 22.39 -18.49 -4.58
N THR A 258 22.33 -18.43 -5.90
CA THR A 258 23.43 -18.90 -6.75
C THR A 258 24.34 -17.81 -7.26
N THR A 259 23.81 -16.72 -7.76
CA THR A 259 24.60 -15.70 -8.48
C THR A 259 24.08 -14.28 -8.32
N GLY A 260 22.94 -14.13 -7.69
CA GLY A 260 22.18 -12.90 -7.70
C GLY A 260 22.41 -12.01 -6.48
N PRO A 261 21.65 -10.91 -6.43
CA PRO A 261 21.49 -10.11 -5.23
C PRO A 261 20.90 -10.93 -4.08
N ASP A 262 21.05 -10.43 -2.86
CA ASP A 262 20.51 -11.05 -1.65
C ASP A 262 18.97 -11.29 -1.75
N PRO A 263 18.42 -12.38 -1.20
CA PRO A 263 16.98 -12.61 -1.13
C PRO A 263 16.18 -11.43 -0.55
N GLU A 264 16.75 -10.67 0.38
CA GLU A 264 16.14 -9.45 0.92
C GLU A 264 15.93 -8.38 -0.17
N ALA A 265 16.85 -8.27 -1.12
CA ALA A 265 16.70 -7.33 -2.24
C ALA A 265 15.54 -7.75 -3.17
N PHE A 266 15.38 -9.05 -3.42
CA PHE A 266 14.23 -9.58 -4.17
C PHE A 266 12.92 -9.32 -3.44
N HIS A 267 12.87 -9.56 -2.12
CA HIS A 267 11.72 -9.22 -1.28
C HIS A 267 11.32 -7.76 -1.49
N ARG A 268 12.27 -6.84 -1.27
CA ARG A 268 11.97 -5.40 -1.31
C ARG A 268 11.61 -4.91 -2.70
N ALA A 269 12.30 -5.40 -3.72
CA ALA A 269 11.98 -5.06 -5.12
C ALA A 269 10.56 -5.51 -5.48
N ALA A 270 10.15 -6.71 -5.10
CA ALA A 270 8.80 -7.22 -5.32
C ALA A 270 7.73 -6.39 -4.61
N SER A 271 7.96 -6.07 -3.32
CA SER A 271 7.07 -5.25 -2.53
C SER A 271 6.88 -3.86 -3.16
N ILE A 272 7.96 -3.13 -3.45
CA ILE A 272 7.91 -1.79 -4.05
C ILE A 272 7.20 -1.84 -5.41
N ALA A 273 7.56 -2.81 -6.27
CA ALA A 273 7.02 -2.94 -7.61
C ALA A 273 5.53 -3.25 -7.63
N SER A 274 4.99 -3.91 -6.62
CA SER A 274 3.56 -4.20 -6.53
C SER A 274 2.69 -2.94 -6.45
N GLY A 275 3.23 -1.83 -5.95
CA GLY A 275 2.52 -0.55 -5.78
C GLY A 275 2.61 0.41 -6.97
N GLY A 276 3.08 -0.05 -8.13
CA GLY A 276 3.15 0.79 -9.35
C GLY A 276 1.84 0.80 -10.13
N LEU A 277 1.67 -0.19 -11.01
CA LEU A 277 0.50 -0.28 -11.87
C LEU A 277 -0.77 -0.77 -11.16
N ASP A 278 -0.74 -1.12 -9.89
CA ASP A 278 -1.92 -1.52 -9.14
C ASP A 278 -2.99 -0.42 -9.07
N ALA A 279 -2.55 0.85 -8.97
CA ALA A 279 -3.44 2.02 -8.85
C ALA A 279 -4.04 2.49 -10.20
N LEU A 280 -4.18 1.61 -11.19
CA LEU A 280 -4.89 1.88 -12.44
C LEU A 280 -6.39 2.14 -12.20
N PRO A 281 -7.13 2.77 -13.14
CA PRO A 281 -8.50 3.23 -12.91
C PRO A 281 -9.49 2.15 -12.45
N HIS A 282 -9.24 0.90 -12.76
CA HIS A 282 -10.09 -0.25 -12.39
C HIS A 282 -9.79 -0.85 -11.01
N ASN A 283 -8.76 -0.34 -10.30
CA ASN A 283 -8.41 -0.81 -8.96
C ASN A 283 -9.56 -0.54 -7.97
N GLY A 284 -9.92 -1.56 -7.17
CA GLY A 284 -11.01 -1.46 -6.20
C GLY A 284 -10.80 -0.38 -5.13
N ALA A 285 -9.56 -0.15 -4.70
CA ALA A 285 -9.24 0.90 -3.73
C ALA A 285 -9.41 2.30 -4.34
N ILE A 286 -9.03 2.49 -5.61
CA ILE A 286 -9.24 3.76 -6.33
C ILE A 286 -10.73 4.01 -6.51
N LEU A 287 -11.51 3.00 -6.89
CA LEU A 287 -12.96 3.11 -7.00
C LEU A 287 -13.61 3.51 -5.66
N THR A 288 -13.22 2.84 -4.58
CA THR A 288 -13.71 3.17 -3.23
C THR A 288 -13.32 4.59 -2.82
N LEU A 289 -12.07 4.98 -3.05
CA LEU A 289 -11.56 6.32 -2.76
C LEU A 289 -12.37 7.40 -3.48
N LEU A 290 -12.66 7.21 -4.76
CA LEU A 290 -13.45 8.16 -5.55
C LEU A 290 -14.91 8.21 -5.09
N ILE A 291 -15.52 7.05 -4.79
CA ILE A 291 -16.90 6.98 -4.29
C ILE A 291 -17.03 7.72 -2.95
N VAL A 292 -16.15 7.44 -1.99
CA VAL A 292 -16.20 8.04 -0.65
C VAL A 292 -15.97 9.56 -0.71
N THR A 293 -15.04 10.00 -1.55
CA THR A 293 -14.76 11.44 -1.71
C THR A 293 -15.76 12.18 -2.59
N GLY A 294 -16.72 11.46 -3.22
CA GLY A 294 -17.69 12.02 -4.14
C GLY A 294 -17.06 12.59 -5.41
N MET A 295 -15.92 12.01 -5.85
CA MET A 295 -15.19 12.46 -7.03
C MET A 295 -15.28 11.43 -8.16
N SER A 296 -15.18 11.89 -9.39
CA SER A 296 -15.09 11.04 -10.57
C SER A 296 -13.64 10.83 -11.02
N HIS A 297 -13.41 9.77 -11.82
CA HIS A 297 -12.11 9.57 -12.47
C HIS A 297 -11.67 10.79 -13.30
N LYS A 298 -12.60 11.41 -14.02
CA LYS A 298 -12.31 12.57 -14.86
C LYS A 298 -11.76 13.75 -14.06
N GLU A 299 -12.23 13.94 -12.85
CA GLU A 299 -11.83 15.06 -11.98
C GLU A 299 -10.52 14.83 -11.26
N SER A 300 -10.28 13.62 -10.79
CA SER A 300 -9.22 13.35 -9.81
C SER A 300 -8.16 12.36 -10.28
N TYR A 301 -8.45 11.48 -11.25
CA TYR A 301 -7.56 10.36 -11.54
C TYR A 301 -6.20 10.80 -12.11
N ALA A 302 -6.13 11.91 -12.84
CA ALA A 302 -4.85 12.39 -13.36
C ALA A 302 -3.82 12.67 -12.24
N ASP A 303 -4.28 13.25 -11.13
CA ASP A 303 -3.43 13.52 -9.98
C ASP A 303 -3.12 12.23 -9.19
N ILE A 304 -4.08 11.30 -9.09
CA ILE A 304 -3.86 9.96 -8.53
C ILE A 304 -2.81 9.19 -9.34
N ALA A 305 -2.92 9.19 -10.67
CA ALA A 305 -2.00 8.47 -11.54
C ALA A 305 -0.54 8.95 -11.36
N VAL A 306 -0.33 10.24 -11.16
CA VAL A 306 1.02 10.75 -10.93
C VAL A 306 1.56 10.26 -9.57
N VAL A 307 0.80 10.42 -8.48
CA VAL A 307 1.30 10.11 -7.14
C VAL A 307 1.35 8.61 -6.86
N ALA A 308 0.41 7.82 -7.40
CA ALA A 308 0.25 6.41 -7.06
C ALA A 308 0.64 5.43 -8.19
N VAL A 309 0.97 5.93 -9.41
CA VAL A 309 1.48 5.09 -10.50
C VAL A 309 2.86 5.55 -10.94
N ILE A 310 2.98 6.78 -11.45
CA ILE A 310 4.21 7.25 -12.08
C ILE A 310 5.35 7.35 -11.07
N ILE A 311 5.12 8.00 -9.93
CA ILE A 311 6.16 8.18 -8.91
C ILE A 311 6.59 6.83 -8.29
N PRO A 312 5.69 5.89 -7.93
CA PRO A 312 6.08 4.56 -7.48
C PRO A 312 6.92 3.79 -8.51
N ILE A 313 6.56 3.82 -9.80
CA ILE A 313 7.37 3.18 -10.85
C ILE A 313 8.79 3.78 -10.89
N ILE A 314 8.91 5.10 -10.80
CA ILE A 314 10.22 5.78 -10.78
C ILE A 314 11.00 5.40 -9.52
N SER A 315 10.34 5.23 -8.39
CA SER A 315 10.99 4.96 -7.09
C SER A 315 11.74 3.63 -7.03
N ILE A 316 11.40 2.67 -7.89
CA ILE A 316 12.10 1.39 -7.94
C ILE A 316 13.49 1.51 -8.54
N ILE A 317 13.74 2.55 -9.36
CA ILE A 317 15.03 2.76 -10.01
C ILE A 317 16.17 2.94 -9.00
N PRO A 318 16.12 3.91 -8.05
CA PRO A 318 17.15 4.05 -7.04
C PRO A 318 17.26 2.83 -6.11
N ALA A 319 16.15 2.16 -5.81
CA ALA A 319 16.16 0.95 -4.99
C ALA A 319 16.97 -0.18 -5.66
N ILE A 320 16.71 -0.47 -6.93
CA ILE A 320 17.49 -1.46 -7.69
C ILE A 320 18.94 -1.01 -7.92
N ALA A 321 19.17 0.27 -8.13
CA ALA A 321 20.52 0.80 -8.28
C ALA A 321 21.37 0.57 -7.01
N LEU A 322 20.81 0.81 -5.83
CA LEU A 322 21.47 0.53 -4.54
C LEU A 322 21.74 -0.97 -4.38
N ALA A 323 20.75 -1.83 -4.67
CA ALA A 323 20.95 -3.28 -4.63
C ALA A 323 22.04 -3.76 -5.59
N SER A 324 22.17 -3.13 -6.76
CA SER A 324 23.20 -3.48 -7.76
C SER A 324 24.64 -3.22 -7.30
N ILE A 325 24.81 -2.39 -6.26
CA ILE A 325 26.12 -2.11 -5.63
C ILE A 325 26.24 -2.74 -4.24
N GLY A 326 25.31 -3.66 -3.88
CA GLY A 326 25.35 -4.40 -2.62
C GLY A 326 24.85 -3.61 -1.41
N ILE A 327 24.04 -2.59 -1.59
CA ILE A 327 23.41 -1.80 -0.51
C ILE A 327 21.91 -2.17 -0.43
N TYR A 328 21.54 -2.79 0.69
CA TYR A 328 20.18 -3.29 0.89
C TYR A 328 19.41 -2.57 2.00
#